data_ba8b819b168094035725dd2288029f59
#
_entry.id   ba8b819b168094035725dd2288029f59
#
_cell.length_a   1.000
_cell.length_b   1.000
_cell.length_c   1.000
_cell.angle_alpha   90.00
_cell.angle_beta   90.00
_cell.angle_gamma   90.00
#
_symmetry.space_group_name_H-M   'P 1'
#
loop_
_entity.id
_entity.type
_entity.pdbx_description
1 polymer ?
#
loop_
_entity_poly.entity_id
_entity_poly.type
_entity_poly.pdbx_seq_one_letter_code
_entity_poly.pdbx_strand_id
1 'polypeptide(L)'
;MKNRRNFIKFPLAAGLIAGLTLSALPTLPAFAQQSGVQLLNVSYDPTRELYVNYNQAFAKHWKATQNQDVTIKQSHGGSGKQARSIIDGIDADVATLALAGDIDALVKNGNVKADWQKRLPHNSAPYSSTIVFLVKKGNPKGIKDWDDLVKPGVQVITPNPKTSGGARWNYLAAWEFAKRKYGGDAQAKDFITKLYKNVPVLDTGARGSTVTFVQRGLGDVLLAWENEAYLALKEFGSEKFQIIAPSLSILAEPSVAVVDKVVDKRGTRAVAEAYLKYLYSEDAQRIAGKNFYRPTDAKVATEFASQFPKLELFTIDKAFGGWAAADKAHFADGGSFDQIYAKK
;
A
#
# COMPACT_ATOMS: atom_id res chain seq x y z
N MET A 1 -29.59 45.56 54.40
CA MET A 1 -29.66 45.56 55.83
C MET A 1 -28.56 44.66 56.41
N LYS A 2 -27.66 45.36 57.15
CA LYS A 2 -26.95 45.02 58.39
C LYS A 2 -26.29 43.61 58.48
N ASN A 3 -24.95 43.59 58.37
CA ASN A 3 -24.00 43.60 59.50
C ASN A 3 -24.02 42.38 60.44
N ARG A 4 -22.91 41.62 60.51
CA ARG A 4 -22.04 41.68 61.71
C ARG A 4 -20.76 40.87 61.53
N ARG A 5 -19.63 41.58 61.73
CA ARG A 5 -18.29 41.08 62.03
C ARG A 5 -18.30 40.46 63.46
N ASN A 6 -17.49 39.41 63.68
CA ASN A 6 -16.95 39.15 64.99
C ASN A 6 -15.49 38.69 64.87
N PHE A 7 -14.63 39.51 65.43
CA PHE A 7 -13.24 39.27 65.80
C PHE A 7 -13.18 38.41 67.08
N ILE A 8 -12.33 37.40 67.11
CA ILE A 8 -11.86 36.88 68.39
C ILE A 8 -10.30 36.71 68.32
N LYS A 9 -9.68 37.12 69.42
CA LYS A 9 -8.30 37.41 69.67
C LYS A 9 -7.46 36.18 69.98
N PHE A 10 -6.13 36.30 69.68
CA PHE A 10 -5.05 35.40 70.10
C PHE A 10 -4.92 35.28 71.61
N PRO A 11 -4.21 34.18 72.13
CA PRO A 11 -2.96 34.47 72.80
C PRO A 11 -1.75 33.64 72.31
N LEU A 12 -0.59 34.28 72.45
CA LEU A 12 0.74 33.73 72.33
C LEU A 12 0.98 32.67 73.41
N ALA A 13 1.66 31.58 73.11
CA ALA A 13 2.51 30.84 74.01
C ALA A 13 3.73 30.27 73.27
N ALA A 14 4.87 30.58 73.85
CA ALA A 14 6.20 30.27 73.37
C ALA A 14 6.61 28.80 73.65
N GLY A 15 7.51 28.28 72.80
CA GLY A 15 8.54 27.36 73.25
C GLY A 15 8.46 25.92 72.72
N LEU A 16 9.31 25.55 71.81
CA LEU A 16 10.35 24.52 71.97
C LEU A 16 10.90 24.13 70.58
N ILE A 17 12.18 24.36 70.40
CA ILE A 17 12.97 23.95 69.28
C ILE A 17 13.20 22.43 69.38
N ALA A 18 12.62 21.65 68.50
CA ALA A 18 12.96 20.25 68.28
C ALA A 18 13.52 20.12 66.83
N GLY A 19 14.80 19.78 66.75
CA GLY A 19 15.48 19.60 65.46
C GLY A 19 14.85 18.48 64.63
N LEU A 20 14.29 18.83 63.48
CA LEU A 20 13.88 17.88 62.46
C LEU A 20 15.04 17.69 61.49
N THR A 21 15.72 16.54 61.63
CA THR A 21 16.61 16.01 60.63
C THR A 21 15.76 15.71 59.36
N LEU A 22 15.92 16.53 58.35
CA LEU A 22 15.33 16.28 57.01
C LEU A 22 16.07 15.06 56.42
N SER A 23 15.46 13.88 56.53
CA SER A 23 15.86 12.71 55.76
C SER A 23 15.54 12.99 54.30
N ALA A 24 16.57 13.28 53.50
CA ALA A 24 16.43 13.37 52.03
C ALA A 24 16.08 11.96 51.51
N LEU A 25 14.80 11.75 51.22
CA LEU A 25 14.36 10.59 50.43
C LEU A 25 14.97 10.72 49.02
N PRO A 26 15.64 9.66 48.50
CA PRO A 26 16.11 9.67 47.14
C PRO A 26 14.89 9.81 46.22
N THR A 27 14.82 10.92 45.52
CA THR A 27 13.86 11.09 44.41
C THR A 27 14.26 10.08 43.34
N LEU A 28 13.53 8.98 43.24
CA LEU A 28 13.57 8.10 42.05
C LEU A 28 13.32 8.96 40.83
N PRO A 29 14.14 8.85 39.79
CA PRO A 29 13.86 9.56 38.54
C PRO A 29 12.48 9.14 38.09
N ALA A 30 11.55 10.09 38.03
CA ALA A 30 10.28 9.89 37.35
C ALA A 30 10.62 9.55 35.91
N PHE A 31 10.48 8.29 35.52
CA PHE A 31 10.45 7.92 34.11
C PHE A 31 9.32 8.70 33.47
N ALA A 32 9.66 9.80 32.81
CA ALA A 32 8.69 10.53 32.02
C ALA A 32 8.14 9.54 31.02
N GLN A 33 6.87 9.18 31.19
CA GLN A 33 6.16 8.33 30.24
C GLN A 33 6.18 9.09 28.91
N GLN A 34 7.01 8.58 27.98
CA GLN A 34 7.19 9.21 26.70
C GLN A 34 5.82 9.24 26.01
N SER A 35 5.32 10.44 25.72
CA SER A 35 4.02 10.61 25.07
C SER A 35 3.96 9.75 23.81
N GLY A 36 2.82 9.07 23.60
CA GLY A 36 2.60 8.22 22.42
C GLY A 36 2.82 9.01 21.13
N VAL A 37 3.43 8.38 20.14
CA VAL A 37 3.65 8.98 18.82
C VAL A 37 2.57 8.51 17.85
N GLN A 38 2.16 9.37 16.92
CA GLN A 38 1.20 9.02 15.88
C GLN A 38 1.84 9.15 14.50
N LEU A 39 1.72 8.08 13.69
CA LEU A 39 2.08 8.06 12.28
C LEU A 39 0.84 8.04 11.39
N LEU A 40 0.96 8.61 10.19
CA LEU A 40 0.02 8.41 9.09
C LEU A 40 0.72 7.65 7.96
N ASN A 41 0.23 6.44 7.67
CA ASN A 41 0.58 5.67 6.49
C ASN A 41 -0.43 5.93 5.37
N VAL A 42 0.02 6.52 4.28
CA VAL A 42 -0.76 6.70 3.05
C VAL A 42 -0.40 5.58 2.09
N SER A 43 -1.36 4.71 1.79
CA SER A 43 -1.16 3.45 1.08
C SER A 43 -2.13 3.26 -0.09
N TYR A 44 -1.90 2.25 -0.91
CA TYR A 44 -2.80 1.85 -1.98
C TYR A 44 -3.80 0.76 -1.53
N ASP A 45 -4.91 0.64 -2.26
CA ASP A 45 -6.08 -0.16 -1.85
C ASP A 45 -5.80 -1.60 -1.41
N PRO A 46 -5.03 -2.43 -2.15
CA PRO A 46 -4.84 -3.85 -1.82
C PRO A 46 -4.14 -4.13 -0.49
N THR A 47 -3.52 -3.14 0.15
CA THR A 47 -2.78 -3.32 1.41
C THR A 47 -3.59 -3.13 2.68
N ARG A 48 -4.89 -2.90 2.61
CA ARG A 48 -5.73 -2.58 3.78
C ARG A 48 -5.58 -3.61 4.90
N GLU A 49 -5.79 -4.87 4.57
CA GLU A 49 -5.74 -5.99 5.51
C GLU A 49 -4.31 -6.25 6.00
N LEU A 50 -3.34 -6.14 5.10
CA LEU A 50 -1.93 -6.24 5.45
C LEU A 50 -1.55 -5.23 6.54
N TYR A 51 -1.85 -3.95 6.33
CA TYR A 51 -1.46 -2.91 7.29
C TYR A 51 -2.29 -2.92 8.57
N VAL A 52 -3.49 -3.47 8.61
CA VAL A 52 -4.20 -3.74 9.87
C VAL A 52 -3.37 -4.69 10.73
N ASN A 53 -2.95 -5.81 10.18
CA ASN A 53 -2.16 -6.82 10.90
C ASN A 53 -0.74 -6.33 11.22
N TYR A 54 -0.11 -5.68 10.26
CA TYR A 54 1.25 -5.15 10.39
C TYR A 54 1.37 -4.06 11.46
N ASN A 55 0.44 -3.11 11.49
CA ASN A 55 0.45 -2.01 12.45
C ASN A 55 0.36 -2.50 13.89
N GLN A 56 -0.45 -3.54 14.13
CA GLN A 56 -0.53 -4.15 15.46
C GLN A 56 0.81 -4.78 15.88
N ALA A 57 1.44 -5.51 14.96
CA ALA A 57 2.74 -6.13 15.21
C ALA A 57 3.85 -5.09 15.44
N PHE A 58 3.89 -4.05 14.60
CA PHE A 58 4.85 -2.96 14.76
C PHE A 58 4.65 -2.19 16.06
N ALA A 59 3.41 -1.85 16.42
CA ALA A 59 3.14 -1.13 17.67
C ALA A 59 3.61 -1.93 18.91
N LYS A 60 3.37 -3.25 18.91
CA LYS A 60 3.86 -4.15 19.95
C LYS A 60 5.41 -4.19 19.99
N HIS A 61 6.03 -4.32 18.82
CA HIS A 61 7.49 -4.32 18.69
C HIS A 61 8.10 -3.01 19.18
N TRP A 62 7.56 -1.87 18.76
CA TRP A 62 8.03 -0.54 19.15
C TRP A 62 7.90 -0.31 20.64
N LYS A 63 6.77 -0.69 21.23
CA LYS A 63 6.56 -0.62 22.70
C LYS A 63 7.59 -1.47 23.45
N ALA A 64 7.85 -2.68 22.99
CA ALA A 64 8.80 -3.58 23.63
C ALA A 64 10.26 -3.09 23.54
N THR A 65 10.64 -2.45 22.43
CA THR A 65 12.03 -2.05 22.15
C THR A 65 12.34 -0.61 22.55
N GLN A 66 11.36 0.29 22.51
CA GLN A 66 11.53 1.73 22.75
C GLN A 66 10.75 2.25 23.95
N ASN A 67 9.97 1.39 24.61
CA ASN A 67 9.07 1.76 25.72
C ASN A 67 8.12 2.94 25.39
N GLN A 68 7.81 3.12 24.09
CA GLN A 68 6.96 4.20 23.60
C GLN A 68 5.74 3.63 22.89
N ASP A 69 4.57 4.17 23.15
CA ASP A 69 3.36 3.82 22.42
C ASP A 69 3.35 4.50 21.04
N VAL A 70 2.93 3.76 20.01
CA VAL A 70 2.74 4.28 18.66
C VAL A 70 1.36 3.91 18.13
N THR A 71 0.70 4.88 17.54
CA THR A 71 -0.57 4.69 16.83
C THR A 71 -0.36 4.98 15.34
N ILE A 72 -0.70 4.03 14.48
CA ILE A 72 -0.57 4.20 13.04
C ILE A 72 -1.95 4.37 12.42
N LYS A 73 -2.24 5.57 11.91
CA LYS A 73 -3.41 5.84 11.09
C LYS A 73 -3.13 5.43 9.64
N GLN A 74 -4.19 5.04 8.93
CA GLN A 74 -4.11 4.58 7.55
C GLN A 74 -5.04 5.39 6.65
N SER A 75 -4.54 5.69 5.43
CA SER A 75 -5.35 6.18 4.32
C SER A 75 -5.14 5.26 3.13
N HIS A 76 -6.21 4.75 2.53
CA HIS A 76 -6.15 3.84 1.39
C HIS A 76 -6.98 4.35 0.21
N GLY A 77 -6.47 4.11 -0.99
CA GLY A 77 -7.13 4.50 -2.24
C GLY A 77 -6.31 4.07 -3.45
N GLY A 78 -6.68 4.53 -4.63
CA GLY A 78 -5.85 4.36 -5.82
C GLY A 78 -4.48 5.01 -5.63
N SER A 79 -3.39 4.31 -5.95
CA SER A 79 -2.02 4.72 -5.61
C SER A 79 -1.64 6.10 -6.14
N GLY A 80 -1.92 6.39 -7.41
CA GLY A 80 -1.67 7.72 -7.98
C GLY A 80 -2.53 8.82 -7.32
N LYS A 81 -3.77 8.51 -6.90
CA LYS A 81 -4.61 9.41 -6.12
C LYS A 81 -4.01 9.66 -4.74
N GLN A 82 -3.46 8.64 -4.09
CA GLN A 82 -2.81 8.75 -2.78
C GLN A 82 -1.51 9.58 -2.88
N ALA A 83 -0.69 9.38 -3.91
CA ALA A 83 0.46 10.22 -4.18
C ALA A 83 0.05 11.70 -4.34
N ARG A 84 -0.99 11.97 -5.14
CA ARG A 84 -1.53 13.31 -5.32
C ARG A 84 -1.98 13.92 -3.98
N SER A 85 -2.66 13.17 -3.13
CA SER A 85 -3.11 13.67 -1.83
C SER A 85 -1.95 14.12 -0.93
N ILE A 86 -0.80 13.42 -0.98
CA ILE A 86 0.42 13.84 -0.27
C ILE A 86 0.98 15.14 -0.86
N ILE A 87 1.03 15.25 -2.20
CA ILE A 87 1.48 16.45 -2.90
C ILE A 87 0.59 17.64 -2.53
N ASP A 88 -0.72 17.42 -2.45
CA ASP A 88 -1.72 18.44 -2.13
C ASP A 88 -1.76 18.80 -0.62
N GLY A 89 -0.92 18.16 0.22
CA GLY A 89 -0.66 18.62 1.59
C GLY A 89 -1.15 17.69 2.71
N ILE A 90 -1.50 16.43 2.45
CA ILE A 90 -1.72 15.47 3.53
C ILE A 90 -0.39 15.20 4.24
N ASP A 91 -0.35 15.44 5.56
CA ASP A 91 0.81 15.22 6.43
C ASP A 91 1.04 13.70 6.67
N ALA A 92 1.37 12.96 5.61
CA ALA A 92 1.74 11.55 5.69
C ALA A 92 3.17 11.37 6.19
N ASP A 93 3.40 10.52 7.17
CA ASP A 93 4.76 10.19 7.63
C ASP A 93 5.44 9.19 6.70
N VAL A 94 4.68 8.25 6.18
CA VAL A 94 5.16 7.25 5.23
C VAL A 94 4.19 7.08 4.06
N ALA A 95 4.75 6.84 2.89
CA ALA A 95 4.04 6.48 1.68
C ALA A 95 4.37 5.03 1.33
N THR A 96 3.34 4.18 1.24
CA THR A 96 3.47 2.77 0.86
C THR A 96 2.60 2.53 -0.36
N LEU A 97 3.16 2.80 -1.55
CA LEU A 97 2.42 2.93 -2.80
C LEU A 97 2.62 1.72 -3.72
N ALA A 98 1.77 1.62 -4.74
CA ALA A 98 1.73 0.46 -5.62
C ALA A 98 2.95 0.33 -6.53
N LEU A 99 3.69 1.40 -6.76
CA LEU A 99 4.78 1.42 -7.75
C LEU A 99 5.75 2.59 -7.50
N ALA A 100 7.01 2.41 -7.91
CA ALA A 100 8.07 3.40 -7.70
C ALA A 100 7.76 4.75 -8.37
N GLY A 101 7.10 4.76 -9.53
CA GLY A 101 6.75 6.01 -10.22
C GLY A 101 5.83 6.94 -9.41
N ASP A 102 4.99 6.40 -8.51
CA ASP A 102 4.16 7.22 -7.62
C ASP A 102 5.01 7.84 -6.50
N ILE A 103 6.05 7.14 -6.01
CA ILE A 103 7.04 7.73 -5.07
C ILE A 103 7.90 8.78 -5.80
N ASP A 104 8.30 8.52 -7.04
CA ASP A 104 9.07 9.49 -7.84
C ASP A 104 8.29 10.79 -8.10
N ALA A 105 6.96 10.72 -8.18
CA ALA A 105 6.13 11.91 -8.22
C ALA A 105 6.25 12.75 -6.92
N LEU A 106 6.37 12.09 -5.76
CA LEU A 106 6.63 12.76 -4.48
C LEU A 106 8.03 13.39 -4.44
N VAL A 107 9.03 12.74 -5.05
CA VAL A 107 10.39 13.29 -5.18
C VAL A 107 10.36 14.57 -6.02
N LYS A 108 9.72 14.55 -7.17
CA LYS A 108 9.59 15.73 -8.06
C LYS A 108 8.94 16.93 -7.38
N ASN A 109 8.08 16.69 -6.39
CA ASN A 109 7.40 17.74 -5.62
C ASN A 109 8.07 18.04 -4.26
N GLY A 110 9.27 17.51 -4.01
CA GLY A 110 10.05 17.80 -2.81
C GLY A 110 9.52 17.20 -1.50
N ASN A 111 8.61 16.24 -1.58
CA ASN A 111 8.06 15.55 -0.40
C ASN A 111 9.00 14.44 0.10
N VAL A 112 9.68 13.75 -0.82
CA VAL A 112 10.59 12.62 -0.58
C VAL A 112 11.94 12.92 -1.23
N LYS A 113 13.04 12.53 -0.59
CA LYS A 113 14.40 12.72 -1.14
C LYS A 113 14.70 11.69 -2.23
N ALA A 114 15.53 12.07 -3.20
CA ALA A 114 15.81 11.28 -4.41
C ALA A 114 16.51 9.93 -4.15
N ASP A 115 17.14 9.76 -2.99
CA ASP A 115 17.83 8.52 -2.59
C ASP A 115 16.92 7.44 -2.01
N TRP A 116 15.60 7.64 -1.99
CA TRP A 116 14.62 6.80 -1.30
C TRP A 116 14.72 5.31 -1.61
N GLN A 117 14.99 4.95 -2.87
CA GLN A 117 15.11 3.53 -3.28
C GLN A 117 16.32 2.82 -2.64
N LYS A 118 17.37 3.59 -2.29
CA LYS A 118 18.61 3.04 -1.72
C LYS A 118 18.56 2.88 -0.21
N ARG A 119 17.51 3.39 0.45
CA ARG A 119 17.41 3.41 1.91
C ARG A 119 17.00 2.06 2.51
N LEU A 120 16.34 1.22 1.74
CA LEU A 120 15.83 -0.07 2.18
C LEU A 120 16.16 -1.17 1.15
N PRO A 121 16.22 -2.45 1.55
CA PRO A 121 16.48 -3.55 0.63
C PRO A 121 15.49 -3.63 -0.54
N HIS A 122 15.89 -4.32 -1.61
CA HIS A 122 15.07 -4.56 -2.80
C HIS A 122 14.50 -3.26 -3.42
N ASN A 123 15.32 -2.20 -3.51
CA ASN A 123 14.88 -0.89 -4.00
C ASN A 123 13.65 -0.34 -3.24
N SER A 124 13.62 -0.57 -1.92
CA SER A 124 12.50 -0.18 -1.05
C SER A 124 11.17 -0.85 -1.39
N ALA A 125 11.22 -2.10 -1.90
CA ALA A 125 10.05 -2.95 -2.14
C ALA A 125 10.07 -4.14 -1.16
N PRO A 126 9.35 -4.09 -0.04
CA PRO A 126 9.43 -5.11 1.02
C PRO A 126 8.72 -6.42 0.69
N TYR A 127 7.85 -6.45 -0.26
CA TYR A 127 7.11 -7.60 -0.76
C TYR A 127 6.77 -7.39 -2.23
N SER A 128 6.34 -8.46 -2.89
CA SER A 128 5.89 -8.39 -4.27
C SER A 128 4.51 -9.05 -4.46
N SER A 129 3.94 -8.85 -5.62
CA SER A 129 2.71 -9.48 -6.08
C SER A 129 2.76 -9.61 -7.60
N THR A 130 1.66 -10.01 -8.21
CA THR A 130 1.51 -10.05 -9.67
C THR A 130 0.05 -9.84 -10.05
N ILE A 131 -0.25 -9.86 -11.34
CA ILE A 131 -1.61 -9.74 -11.87
C ILE A 131 -2.11 -11.13 -12.27
N VAL A 132 -3.31 -11.43 -11.79
CA VAL A 132 -4.05 -12.64 -12.11
C VAL A 132 -5.47 -12.28 -12.56
N PHE A 133 -6.23 -13.26 -13.06
CA PHE A 133 -7.62 -13.08 -13.40
C PHE A 133 -8.52 -13.72 -12.32
N LEU A 134 -9.48 -12.97 -11.83
CA LEU A 134 -10.56 -13.51 -11.02
C LEU A 134 -11.80 -13.67 -11.90
N VAL A 135 -12.35 -14.89 -11.96
CA VAL A 135 -13.54 -15.20 -12.75
C VAL A 135 -14.60 -15.84 -11.86
N LYS A 136 -15.84 -15.84 -12.30
CA LYS A 136 -16.94 -16.58 -11.65
C LYS A 136 -16.64 -18.08 -11.68
N LYS A 137 -17.08 -18.81 -10.67
CA LYS A 137 -16.86 -20.26 -10.58
C LYS A 137 -17.38 -21.00 -11.81
N GLY A 138 -16.62 -21.97 -12.27
CA GLY A 138 -16.89 -22.69 -13.51
C GLY A 138 -16.46 -21.95 -14.76
N ASN A 139 -15.98 -20.71 -14.64
CA ASN A 139 -15.42 -19.94 -15.74
C ASN A 139 -16.32 -19.94 -17.01
N PRO A 140 -17.53 -19.37 -16.97
CA PRO A 140 -18.54 -19.51 -18.04
C PRO A 140 -18.07 -19.00 -19.41
N LYS A 141 -17.11 -18.06 -19.44
CA LYS A 141 -16.52 -17.49 -20.66
C LYS A 141 -15.28 -18.24 -21.14
N GLY A 142 -14.82 -19.26 -20.42
CA GLY A 142 -13.65 -20.05 -20.79
C GLY A 142 -12.37 -19.25 -20.83
N ILE A 143 -12.21 -18.24 -19.93
CA ILE A 143 -11.02 -17.41 -19.83
C ILE A 143 -9.84 -18.24 -19.37
N LYS A 144 -8.77 -18.29 -20.17
CA LYS A 144 -7.54 -19.02 -19.87
C LYS A 144 -6.32 -18.13 -19.87
N ASP A 145 -6.29 -17.13 -20.76
CA ASP A 145 -5.16 -16.24 -20.94
C ASP A 145 -5.62 -14.86 -21.44
N TRP A 146 -4.69 -13.96 -21.63
CA TRP A 146 -4.91 -12.57 -22.08
C TRP A 146 -5.72 -12.48 -23.40
N ASP A 147 -5.51 -13.40 -24.35
CA ASP A 147 -6.24 -13.44 -25.62
C ASP A 147 -7.75 -13.55 -25.46
N ASP A 148 -8.19 -14.21 -24.40
CA ASP A 148 -9.61 -14.40 -24.15
C ASP A 148 -10.30 -13.09 -23.75
N LEU A 149 -9.52 -12.12 -23.26
CA LEU A 149 -10.03 -10.82 -22.80
C LEU A 149 -10.46 -9.90 -23.94
N VAL A 150 -10.00 -10.15 -25.15
CA VAL A 150 -10.35 -9.35 -26.33
C VAL A 150 -11.43 -10.00 -27.20
N LYS A 151 -11.95 -11.16 -26.79
CA LYS A 151 -13.05 -11.85 -27.49
C LYS A 151 -14.34 -11.04 -27.41
N PRO A 152 -15.17 -11.06 -28.46
CA PRO A 152 -16.50 -10.44 -28.44
C PRO A 152 -17.37 -11.00 -27.30
N GLY A 153 -18.07 -10.11 -26.59
CA GLY A 153 -18.98 -10.47 -25.51
C GLY A 153 -18.31 -10.87 -24.18
N VAL A 154 -17.00 -10.68 -24.04
CA VAL A 154 -16.28 -10.74 -22.75
C VAL A 154 -16.25 -9.34 -22.16
N GLN A 155 -16.66 -9.20 -20.90
CA GLN A 155 -16.59 -7.95 -20.15
C GLN A 155 -15.44 -8.02 -19.13
N VAL A 156 -14.48 -7.10 -19.25
CA VAL A 156 -13.29 -7.01 -18.41
C VAL A 156 -13.47 -5.88 -17.39
N ILE A 157 -13.24 -6.20 -16.13
CA ILE A 157 -13.20 -5.19 -15.05
C ILE A 157 -11.74 -4.91 -14.69
N THR A 158 -11.38 -3.64 -14.73
CA THR A 158 -10.07 -3.12 -14.34
C THR A 158 -10.20 -1.66 -13.91
N PRO A 159 -9.40 -1.15 -12.97
CA PRO A 159 -9.48 0.25 -12.58
C PRO A 159 -8.81 1.18 -13.61
N ASN A 160 -8.90 2.49 -13.35
CA ASN A 160 -8.37 3.53 -14.23
C ASN A 160 -6.85 3.72 -14.03
N PRO A 161 -6.00 3.58 -15.06
CA PRO A 161 -4.55 3.81 -14.96
C PRO A 161 -4.14 5.25 -14.58
N LYS A 162 -5.02 6.23 -14.77
CA LYS A 162 -4.75 7.61 -14.33
C LYS A 162 -4.82 7.80 -12.82
N THR A 163 -5.48 6.89 -12.09
CA THR A 163 -5.68 7.01 -10.63
C THR A 163 -5.19 5.81 -9.84
N SER A 164 -5.11 4.64 -10.47
CA SER A 164 -4.77 3.36 -9.85
C SER A 164 -3.43 2.81 -10.32
N GLY A 165 -2.51 2.60 -9.40
CA GLY A 165 -1.27 1.88 -9.70
C GLY A 165 -1.51 0.44 -10.12
N GLY A 166 -2.52 -0.24 -9.53
CA GLY A 166 -2.92 -1.58 -9.96
C GLY A 166 -3.33 -1.64 -11.41
N ALA A 167 -4.06 -0.63 -11.89
CA ALA A 167 -4.43 -0.54 -13.30
C ALA A 167 -3.22 -0.37 -14.23
N ARG A 168 -2.18 0.34 -13.78
CA ARG A 168 -0.93 0.46 -14.56
C ARG A 168 -0.23 -0.90 -14.67
N TRP A 169 -0.18 -1.67 -13.60
CA TRP A 169 0.35 -3.03 -13.63
C TRP A 169 -0.48 -3.94 -14.55
N ASN A 170 -1.82 -3.89 -14.48
CA ASN A 170 -2.72 -4.64 -15.38
C ASN A 170 -2.45 -4.32 -16.85
N TYR A 171 -2.38 -3.04 -17.18
CA TYR A 171 -2.13 -2.53 -18.52
C TYR A 171 -0.76 -3.00 -19.05
N LEU A 172 0.30 -2.85 -18.27
CA LEU A 172 1.65 -3.22 -18.70
C LEU A 172 1.82 -4.74 -18.81
N ALA A 173 1.17 -5.54 -17.97
CA ALA A 173 1.16 -6.98 -18.10
C ALA A 173 0.52 -7.43 -19.43
N ALA A 174 -0.64 -6.86 -19.75
CA ALA A 174 -1.33 -7.13 -21.02
C ALA A 174 -0.54 -6.63 -22.24
N TRP A 175 0.12 -5.46 -22.12
CA TRP A 175 0.94 -4.89 -23.19
C TRP A 175 2.11 -5.80 -23.54
N GLU A 176 2.89 -6.21 -22.56
CA GLU A 176 4.08 -7.04 -22.77
C GLU A 176 3.70 -8.43 -23.31
N PHE A 177 2.60 -9.02 -22.81
CA PHE A 177 2.07 -10.25 -23.38
C PHE A 177 1.81 -10.10 -24.87
N ALA A 178 1.06 -9.07 -25.26
CA ALA A 178 0.72 -8.83 -26.65
C ALA A 178 1.94 -8.50 -27.51
N LYS A 179 2.87 -7.71 -26.98
CA LYS A 179 4.12 -7.37 -27.66
C LYS A 179 4.94 -8.61 -28.01
N ARG A 180 5.10 -9.53 -27.03
CA ARG A 180 5.81 -10.79 -27.27
C ARG A 180 5.09 -11.70 -28.24
N LYS A 181 3.78 -11.82 -28.08
CA LYS A 181 2.99 -12.75 -28.87
C LYS A 181 2.77 -12.29 -30.32
N TYR A 182 2.54 -11.00 -30.54
CA TYR A 182 2.16 -10.48 -31.85
C TYR A 182 3.23 -9.65 -32.54
N GLY A 183 4.42 -9.48 -31.91
CA GLY A 183 5.61 -8.98 -32.59
C GLY A 183 5.83 -7.48 -32.58
N GLY A 184 5.41 -6.76 -31.51
CA GLY A 184 5.80 -5.36 -31.36
C GLY A 184 4.80 -4.44 -30.66
N ASP A 185 5.21 -3.19 -30.47
CA ASP A 185 4.40 -2.20 -29.71
C ASP A 185 3.15 -1.75 -30.48
N ALA A 186 3.17 -1.74 -31.81
CA ALA A 186 1.98 -1.43 -32.61
C ALA A 186 0.87 -2.47 -32.39
N GLN A 187 1.24 -3.76 -32.43
CA GLN A 187 0.34 -4.87 -32.20
C GLN A 187 -0.15 -4.91 -30.75
N ALA A 188 0.74 -4.59 -29.79
CA ALA A 188 0.36 -4.45 -28.39
C ALA A 188 -0.67 -3.34 -28.21
N LYS A 189 -0.48 -2.19 -28.84
CA LYS A 189 -1.45 -1.07 -28.79
C LYS A 189 -2.81 -1.47 -29.36
N ASP A 190 -2.84 -2.19 -30.46
CA ASP A 190 -4.08 -2.72 -31.06
C ASP A 190 -4.79 -3.70 -30.10
N PHE A 191 -4.03 -4.59 -29.49
CA PHE A 191 -4.54 -5.53 -28.50
C PHE A 191 -5.17 -4.82 -27.29
N ILE A 192 -4.44 -3.86 -26.71
CA ILE A 192 -4.93 -3.07 -25.57
C ILE A 192 -6.16 -2.25 -25.96
N THR A 193 -6.20 -1.72 -27.19
CA THR A 193 -7.40 -1.02 -27.69
C THR A 193 -8.61 -1.95 -27.69
N LYS A 194 -8.47 -3.20 -28.17
CA LYS A 194 -9.53 -4.21 -28.13
C LYS A 194 -9.91 -4.59 -26.70
N LEU A 195 -8.93 -4.76 -25.80
CA LEU A 195 -9.17 -5.06 -24.40
C LEU A 195 -10.01 -3.96 -23.74
N TYR A 196 -9.62 -2.68 -23.91
CA TYR A 196 -10.35 -1.56 -23.29
C TYR A 196 -11.72 -1.31 -23.92
N LYS A 197 -11.99 -1.77 -25.15
CA LYS A 197 -13.36 -1.81 -25.68
C LYS A 197 -14.28 -2.74 -24.88
N ASN A 198 -13.72 -3.79 -24.29
CA ASN A 198 -14.42 -4.74 -23.45
C ASN A 198 -14.52 -4.31 -21.98
N VAL A 199 -13.97 -3.15 -21.60
CA VAL A 199 -14.02 -2.61 -20.23
C VAL A 199 -15.23 -1.67 -20.10
N PRO A 200 -16.33 -2.07 -19.43
CA PRO A 200 -17.53 -1.25 -19.33
C PRO A 200 -17.40 -0.07 -18.36
N VAL A 201 -16.54 -0.18 -17.35
CA VAL A 201 -16.37 0.82 -16.29
C VAL A 201 -14.91 0.86 -15.82
N LEU A 202 -14.42 2.05 -15.49
CA LEU A 202 -13.12 2.29 -14.90
C LEU A 202 -13.29 2.83 -13.46
N ASP A 203 -13.13 1.97 -12.47
CA ASP A 203 -13.13 2.37 -11.06
C ASP A 203 -11.86 3.16 -10.72
N THR A 204 -11.91 3.96 -9.67
CA THR A 204 -10.77 4.82 -9.27
C THR A 204 -9.60 4.05 -8.65
N GLY A 205 -9.81 2.81 -8.20
CA GLY A 205 -8.80 1.96 -7.55
C GLY A 205 -9.15 0.49 -7.60
N ALA A 206 -8.19 -0.36 -7.24
CA ALA A 206 -8.33 -1.82 -7.31
C ALA A 206 -9.50 -2.34 -6.47
N ARG A 207 -9.69 -1.85 -5.25
CA ARG A 207 -10.81 -2.26 -4.39
C ARG A 207 -12.17 -1.91 -4.99
N GLY A 208 -12.28 -0.76 -5.69
CA GLY A 208 -13.50 -0.39 -6.43
C GLY A 208 -13.83 -1.43 -7.49
N SER A 209 -12.85 -1.86 -8.27
CA SER A 209 -13.03 -2.90 -9.28
C SER A 209 -13.39 -4.26 -8.69
N THR A 210 -12.78 -4.63 -7.55
CA THR A 210 -13.17 -5.84 -6.81
C THR A 210 -14.64 -5.77 -6.38
N VAL A 211 -15.09 -4.65 -5.81
CA VAL A 211 -16.50 -4.45 -5.42
C VAL A 211 -17.42 -4.51 -6.66
N THR A 212 -17.05 -3.87 -7.74
CA THR A 212 -17.80 -3.89 -9.00
C THR A 212 -17.97 -5.31 -9.53
N PHE A 213 -16.91 -6.12 -9.52
CA PHE A 213 -16.98 -7.49 -10.02
C PHE A 213 -17.67 -8.44 -9.03
N VAL A 214 -17.23 -8.44 -7.75
CA VAL A 214 -17.64 -9.45 -6.77
C VAL A 214 -19.02 -9.16 -6.17
N GLN A 215 -19.27 -7.91 -5.77
CA GLN A 215 -20.51 -7.56 -5.06
C GLN A 215 -21.62 -7.11 -6.00
N ARG A 216 -21.28 -6.30 -7.04
CA ARG A 216 -22.27 -5.84 -8.03
C ARG A 216 -22.50 -6.84 -9.15
N GLY A 217 -21.65 -7.87 -9.26
CA GLY A 217 -21.78 -8.94 -10.26
C GLY A 217 -21.48 -8.54 -11.71
N LEU A 218 -20.91 -7.34 -11.93
CA LEU A 218 -20.60 -6.82 -13.25
C LEU A 218 -19.33 -7.47 -13.82
N GLY A 219 -19.33 -7.74 -15.11
CA GLY A 219 -18.20 -8.29 -15.84
C GLY A 219 -18.09 -9.82 -15.77
N ASP A 220 -17.21 -10.35 -16.60
CA ASP A 220 -16.91 -11.77 -16.73
C ASP A 220 -15.56 -12.12 -16.09
N VAL A 221 -14.63 -11.16 -16.09
CA VAL A 221 -13.28 -11.30 -15.56
C VAL A 221 -12.83 -9.99 -14.93
N LEU A 222 -12.18 -10.10 -13.76
CA LEU A 222 -11.48 -9.01 -13.08
C LEU A 222 -9.98 -9.20 -13.25
N LEU A 223 -9.28 -8.18 -13.77
CA LEU A 223 -7.84 -8.09 -13.67
C LEU A 223 -7.48 -7.63 -12.25
N ALA A 224 -6.92 -8.53 -11.47
CA ALA A 224 -6.71 -8.32 -10.04
C ALA A 224 -5.25 -8.48 -9.64
N TRP A 225 -4.84 -7.76 -8.60
CA TRP A 225 -3.68 -8.16 -7.83
C TRP A 225 -3.89 -9.57 -7.28
N GLU A 226 -2.83 -10.37 -7.27
CA GLU A 226 -2.89 -11.74 -6.76
C GLU A 226 -3.44 -11.81 -5.31
N ASN A 227 -2.97 -10.92 -4.43
CA ASN A 227 -3.47 -10.84 -3.05
C ASN A 227 -4.95 -10.45 -2.97
N GLU A 228 -5.44 -9.51 -3.80
CA GLU A 228 -6.86 -9.13 -3.85
C GLU A 228 -7.73 -10.30 -4.32
N ALA A 229 -7.27 -11.08 -5.29
CA ALA A 229 -7.98 -12.25 -5.77
C ALA A 229 -8.11 -13.32 -4.67
N TYR A 230 -7.04 -13.60 -3.92
CA TYR A 230 -7.10 -14.53 -2.78
C TYR A 230 -7.97 -14.00 -1.64
N LEU A 231 -7.90 -12.70 -1.32
CA LEU A 231 -8.78 -12.09 -0.34
C LEU A 231 -10.24 -12.20 -0.76
N ALA A 232 -10.55 -11.99 -2.04
CA ALA A 232 -11.90 -12.16 -2.57
C ALA A 232 -12.40 -13.60 -2.40
N LEU A 233 -11.57 -14.63 -2.69
CA LEU A 233 -11.92 -16.02 -2.43
C LEU A 233 -12.17 -16.30 -0.95
N LYS A 234 -11.34 -15.72 -0.08
CA LYS A 234 -11.47 -15.90 1.38
C LYS A 234 -12.73 -15.23 1.94
N GLU A 235 -13.08 -14.03 1.44
CA GLU A 235 -14.18 -13.23 1.96
C GLU A 235 -15.53 -13.63 1.36
N PHE A 236 -15.58 -13.92 0.06
CA PHE A 236 -16.82 -14.15 -0.68
C PHE A 236 -17.07 -15.60 -1.07
N GLY A 237 -16.09 -16.47 -0.89
CA GLY A 237 -16.19 -17.92 -1.08
C GLY A 237 -15.53 -18.43 -2.36
N SER A 238 -14.74 -19.48 -2.22
CA SER A 238 -14.10 -20.18 -3.35
C SER A 238 -15.10 -20.99 -4.19
N GLU A 239 -16.31 -21.16 -3.70
CA GLU A 239 -17.43 -21.75 -4.44
C GLU A 239 -18.06 -20.76 -5.45
N LYS A 240 -17.81 -19.45 -5.32
CA LYS A 240 -18.36 -18.41 -6.21
C LYS A 240 -17.37 -17.92 -7.25
N PHE A 241 -16.08 -17.95 -6.94
CA PHE A 241 -15.03 -17.41 -7.78
C PHE A 241 -13.86 -18.37 -7.89
N GLN A 242 -13.03 -18.18 -8.90
CA GLN A 242 -11.77 -18.89 -9.08
C GLN A 242 -10.72 -17.98 -9.72
N ILE A 243 -9.45 -18.25 -9.39
CA ILE A 243 -8.30 -17.54 -9.94
C ILE A 243 -7.81 -18.28 -11.16
N ILE A 244 -7.54 -17.54 -12.24
CA ILE A 244 -6.84 -18.02 -13.44
C ILE A 244 -5.49 -17.31 -13.48
N ALA A 245 -4.42 -18.07 -13.52
CA ALA A 245 -3.07 -17.59 -13.70
C ALA A 245 -2.79 -17.46 -15.20
N PRO A 246 -2.47 -16.26 -15.73
CA PRO A 246 -2.13 -16.10 -17.15
C PRO A 246 -0.77 -16.72 -17.47
N SER A 247 -0.49 -16.97 -18.74
CA SER A 247 0.79 -17.55 -19.20
C SER A 247 1.98 -16.65 -18.90
N LEU A 248 1.80 -15.34 -18.92
CA LEU A 248 2.79 -14.29 -18.63
C LEU A 248 2.17 -13.22 -17.76
N SER A 249 2.89 -12.76 -16.73
CA SER A 249 2.48 -11.61 -15.93
C SER A 249 3.68 -10.76 -15.53
N ILE A 250 3.42 -9.65 -14.84
CA ILE A 250 4.45 -8.71 -14.38
C ILE A 250 4.75 -8.92 -12.91
N LEU A 251 6.05 -8.87 -12.53
CA LEU A 251 6.44 -8.79 -11.14
C LEU A 251 6.10 -7.39 -10.63
N ALA A 252 5.06 -7.31 -9.82
CA ALA A 252 4.64 -6.06 -9.21
C ALA A 252 5.38 -5.85 -7.89
N GLU A 253 6.12 -4.75 -7.79
CA GLU A 253 6.99 -4.39 -6.67
C GLU A 253 6.48 -3.09 -6.02
N PRO A 254 5.54 -3.19 -5.08
CA PRO A 254 5.06 -2.03 -4.33
C PRO A 254 6.19 -1.38 -3.53
N SER A 255 6.28 -0.07 -3.62
CA SER A 255 7.40 0.70 -3.07
C SER A 255 7.01 1.47 -1.83
N VAL A 256 7.95 1.61 -0.89
CA VAL A 256 7.73 2.33 0.37
C VAL A 256 8.78 3.43 0.56
N ALA A 257 8.37 4.57 1.10
CA ALA A 257 9.27 5.67 1.42
C ALA A 257 8.81 6.46 2.63
N VAL A 258 9.75 7.01 3.38
CA VAL A 258 9.48 8.07 4.36
C VAL A 258 9.18 9.35 3.60
N VAL A 259 8.16 10.08 4.02
CA VAL A 259 7.85 11.42 3.49
C VAL A 259 8.70 12.44 4.24
N ASP A 260 9.90 12.68 3.74
CA ASP A 260 10.96 13.43 4.42
C ASP A 260 10.49 14.79 4.94
N LYS A 261 9.76 15.54 4.09
CA LYS A 261 9.25 16.87 4.44
C LYS A 261 8.33 16.84 5.67
N VAL A 262 7.55 15.79 5.83
CA VAL A 262 6.58 15.67 6.93
C VAL A 262 7.25 15.17 8.20
N VAL A 263 8.06 14.13 8.12
CA VAL A 263 8.70 13.56 9.33
C VAL A 263 9.71 14.52 9.96
N ASP A 264 10.38 15.36 9.15
CA ASP A 264 11.29 16.40 9.66
C ASP A 264 10.50 17.50 10.39
N LYS A 265 9.36 17.95 9.82
CA LYS A 265 8.46 18.92 10.45
C LYS A 265 7.84 18.41 11.76
N ARG A 266 7.45 17.12 11.79
CA ARG A 266 6.72 16.50 12.90
C ARG A 266 7.63 15.87 13.96
N GLY A 267 8.93 15.73 13.69
CA GLY A 267 9.88 15.00 14.58
C GLY A 267 9.60 13.49 14.66
N THR A 268 8.95 12.90 13.65
CA THR A 268 8.56 11.49 13.61
C THR A 268 9.53 10.60 12.82
N ARG A 269 10.66 11.14 12.34
CA ARG A 269 11.60 10.44 11.45
C ARG A 269 12.05 9.09 12.00
N ALA A 270 12.51 9.03 13.25
CA ALA A 270 13.05 7.80 13.82
C ALA A 270 12.03 6.66 13.81
N VAL A 271 10.79 6.93 14.23
CA VAL A 271 9.73 5.91 14.26
C VAL A 271 9.23 5.57 12.86
N ALA A 272 9.18 6.52 11.93
CA ALA A 272 8.79 6.29 10.54
C ALA A 272 9.82 5.40 9.80
N GLU A 273 11.11 5.66 9.99
CA GLU A 273 12.18 4.82 9.43
C GLU A 273 12.16 3.41 10.04
N ALA A 274 11.97 3.30 11.36
CA ALA A 274 11.83 2.01 12.03
C ALA A 274 10.60 1.24 11.54
N TYR A 275 9.47 1.94 11.31
CA TYR A 275 8.26 1.37 10.76
C TYR A 275 8.51 0.75 9.39
N LEU A 276 9.15 1.44 8.47
CA LEU A 276 9.45 0.89 7.15
C LEU A 276 10.51 -0.23 7.19
N LYS A 277 11.52 -0.10 8.06
CA LYS A 277 12.55 -1.12 8.24
C LYS A 277 11.98 -2.44 8.80
N TYR A 278 11.02 -2.36 9.69
CA TYR A 278 10.38 -3.55 10.29
C TYR A 278 9.64 -4.40 9.24
N LEU A 279 9.21 -3.83 8.09
CA LEU A 279 8.62 -4.57 6.97
C LEU A 279 9.52 -5.72 6.44
N TYR A 280 10.83 -5.62 6.66
CA TYR A 280 11.83 -6.61 6.23
C TYR A 280 12.17 -7.65 7.32
N SER A 281 11.57 -7.56 8.51
CA SER A 281 11.73 -8.58 9.55
C SER A 281 11.00 -9.87 9.17
N GLU A 282 11.48 -11.03 9.64
CA GLU A 282 10.80 -12.31 9.39
C GLU A 282 9.32 -12.29 9.82
N ASP A 283 9.01 -11.64 10.96
CA ASP A 283 7.63 -11.53 11.44
C ASP A 283 6.74 -10.73 10.47
N ALA A 284 7.23 -9.59 9.99
CA ALA A 284 6.50 -8.77 9.03
C ALA A 284 6.38 -9.48 7.65
N GLN A 285 7.41 -10.20 7.23
CA GLN A 285 7.38 -11.00 6.01
C GLN A 285 6.36 -12.14 6.10
N ARG A 286 6.23 -12.80 7.26
CA ARG A 286 5.14 -13.77 7.49
C ARG A 286 3.76 -13.12 7.50
N ILE A 287 3.64 -11.88 8.02
CA ILE A 287 2.39 -11.12 7.92
C ILE A 287 2.07 -10.84 6.45
N ALA A 288 3.06 -10.46 5.64
CA ALA A 288 2.87 -10.27 4.21
C ALA A 288 2.39 -11.56 3.52
N GLY A 289 3.04 -12.71 3.77
CA GLY A 289 2.64 -14.01 3.25
C GLY A 289 1.22 -14.43 3.63
N LYS A 290 0.82 -14.22 4.89
CA LYS A 290 -0.54 -14.48 5.38
C LYS A 290 -1.61 -13.58 4.75
N ASN A 291 -1.21 -12.41 4.22
CA ASN A 291 -2.06 -11.51 3.47
C ASN A 291 -1.86 -11.64 1.95
N PHE A 292 -1.32 -12.77 1.51
CA PHE A 292 -1.17 -13.16 0.11
C PHE A 292 -0.23 -12.28 -0.71
N TYR A 293 0.69 -11.58 -0.05
CA TYR A 293 1.85 -10.98 -0.73
C TYR A 293 3.01 -11.97 -0.74
N ARG A 294 3.81 -11.91 -1.81
CA ARG A 294 5.01 -12.74 -1.96
C ARG A 294 6.15 -12.14 -1.12
N PRO A 295 6.62 -12.82 -0.06
CA PRO A 295 7.71 -12.33 0.76
C PRO A 295 9.02 -12.18 -0.04
N THR A 296 9.85 -11.20 0.32
CA THR A 296 11.19 -11.02 -0.25
C THR A 296 12.27 -11.72 0.57
N ASP A 297 12.01 -12.03 1.84
CA ASP A 297 12.88 -12.90 2.65
C ASP A 297 12.84 -14.33 2.12
N ALA A 298 13.99 -14.90 1.77
CA ALA A 298 14.09 -16.21 1.12
C ALA A 298 13.55 -17.36 2.00
N LYS A 299 13.77 -17.30 3.31
CA LYS A 299 13.29 -18.31 4.25
C LYS A 299 11.78 -18.27 4.33
N VAL A 300 11.22 -17.08 4.54
CA VAL A 300 9.77 -16.89 4.63
C VAL A 300 9.10 -17.16 3.28
N ALA A 301 9.70 -16.79 2.15
CA ALA A 301 9.18 -17.11 0.82
C ALA A 301 9.00 -18.62 0.63
N THR A 302 9.92 -19.43 1.17
CA THR A 302 9.81 -20.89 1.13
C THR A 302 8.60 -21.40 1.94
N GLU A 303 8.29 -20.78 3.09
CA GLU A 303 7.12 -21.14 3.92
C GLU A 303 5.79 -20.96 3.14
N PHE A 304 5.73 -20.00 2.22
CA PHE A 304 4.53 -19.65 1.45
C PHE A 304 4.57 -20.10 -0.01
N ALA A 305 5.61 -20.82 -0.45
CA ALA A 305 5.81 -21.16 -1.86
C ALA A 305 4.63 -21.93 -2.49
N SER A 306 3.98 -22.81 -1.73
CA SER A 306 2.81 -23.58 -2.20
C SER A 306 1.54 -22.76 -2.35
N GLN A 307 1.48 -21.57 -1.75
CA GLN A 307 0.32 -20.68 -1.83
C GLN A 307 0.17 -20.02 -3.21
N PHE A 308 1.30 -19.84 -3.91
CA PHE A 308 1.34 -19.04 -5.14
C PHE A 308 1.53 -19.92 -6.37
N PRO A 309 0.79 -19.63 -7.48
CA PRO A 309 1.00 -20.34 -8.73
C PRO A 309 2.40 -20.02 -9.29
N LYS A 310 2.96 -20.97 -10.00
CA LYS A 310 4.16 -20.74 -10.81
C LYS A 310 3.76 -19.96 -12.05
N LEU A 311 4.33 -18.78 -12.22
CA LEU A 311 4.06 -17.86 -13.32
C LEU A 311 5.37 -17.45 -13.98
N GLU A 312 5.34 -17.25 -15.30
CA GLU A 312 6.41 -16.49 -15.96
C GLU A 312 6.20 -15.00 -15.64
N LEU A 313 7.17 -14.42 -14.93
CA LEU A 313 7.14 -13.02 -14.53
C LEU A 313 8.27 -12.24 -15.20
N PHE A 314 7.93 -11.09 -15.77
CA PHE A 314 8.90 -10.11 -16.22
C PHE A 314 8.93 -8.89 -15.29
N THR A 315 10.02 -8.14 -15.33
CA THR A 315 10.17 -6.91 -14.53
C THR A 315 9.92 -5.68 -15.38
N ILE A 316 9.49 -4.59 -14.73
CA ILE A 316 9.29 -3.29 -15.37
C ILE A 316 10.57 -2.79 -16.06
N ASP A 317 11.73 -3.02 -15.45
CA ASP A 317 13.02 -2.56 -15.99
C ASP A 317 13.37 -3.28 -17.29
N LYS A 318 13.22 -4.61 -17.33
CA LYS A 318 13.54 -5.41 -18.52
C LYS A 318 12.59 -5.15 -19.70
N ALA A 319 11.30 -4.98 -19.42
CA ALA A 319 10.30 -4.87 -20.48
C ALA A 319 10.10 -3.42 -20.98
N PHE A 320 10.23 -2.44 -20.08
CA PHE A 320 9.87 -1.04 -20.35
C PHE A 320 10.97 -0.03 -20.04
N GLY A 321 12.14 -0.46 -19.56
CA GLY A 321 13.22 0.45 -19.16
C GLY A 321 12.94 1.21 -17.86
N GLY A 322 12.08 0.66 -16.99
CA GLY A 322 11.69 1.23 -15.70
C GLY A 322 10.48 2.13 -15.74
N TRP A 323 10.07 2.57 -14.55
CA TRP A 323 8.82 3.36 -14.39
C TRP A 323 8.85 4.70 -15.09
N ALA A 324 9.98 5.41 -15.11
CA ALA A 324 10.06 6.71 -15.78
C ALA A 324 9.77 6.61 -17.29
N ALA A 325 10.32 5.58 -17.94
CA ALA A 325 10.09 5.32 -19.36
C ALA A 325 8.64 4.85 -19.61
N ALA A 326 8.14 3.92 -18.80
CA ALA A 326 6.79 3.40 -18.91
C ALA A 326 5.74 4.51 -18.69
N ASP A 327 5.92 5.36 -17.69
CA ASP A 327 5.00 6.48 -17.40
C ASP A 327 4.95 7.46 -18.57
N LYS A 328 6.12 7.85 -19.08
CA LYS A 328 6.22 8.76 -20.23
C LYS A 328 5.53 8.21 -21.49
N ALA A 329 5.73 6.92 -21.77
CA ALA A 329 5.21 6.30 -22.98
C ALA A 329 3.72 6.00 -22.91
N HIS A 330 3.23 5.60 -21.74
CA HIS A 330 1.90 5.01 -21.61
C HIS A 330 0.91 5.86 -20.81
N PHE A 331 1.33 6.53 -19.71
CA PHE A 331 0.41 7.09 -18.72
C PHE A 331 0.49 8.62 -18.59
N ALA A 332 1.55 9.28 -19.06
CA ALA A 332 1.62 10.73 -19.16
C ALA A 332 0.50 11.27 -20.06
N ASP A 333 0.20 12.56 -19.95
CA ASP A 333 -0.82 13.19 -20.78
C ASP A 333 -0.47 13.05 -22.27
N GLY A 334 -1.45 12.58 -23.05
CA GLY A 334 -1.26 12.23 -24.45
C GLY A 334 -0.52 10.92 -24.72
N GLY A 335 -0.15 10.17 -23.67
CA GLY A 335 0.47 8.85 -23.76
C GLY A 335 -0.44 7.80 -24.41
N SER A 336 0.08 6.57 -24.56
CA SER A 336 -0.65 5.49 -25.26
C SER A 336 -2.02 5.20 -24.66
N PHE A 337 -2.16 5.28 -23.32
CA PHE A 337 -3.46 5.05 -22.67
C PHE A 337 -4.50 6.11 -23.09
N ASP A 338 -4.14 7.39 -23.08
CA ASP A 338 -5.06 8.46 -23.49
C ASP A 338 -5.51 8.29 -24.94
N GLN A 339 -4.58 7.93 -25.84
CA GLN A 339 -4.87 7.70 -27.26
C GLN A 339 -5.79 6.49 -27.49
N ILE A 340 -5.65 5.44 -26.65
CA ILE A 340 -6.48 4.24 -26.69
C ILE A 340 -7.89 4.56 -26.16
N TYR A 341 -7.95 5.26 -25.02
CA TYR A 341 -9.22 5.56 -24.37
C TYR A 341 -10.06 6.60 -25.13
N ALA A 342 -9.42 7.54 -25.80
CA ALA A 342 -10.10 8.51 -26.66
C ALA A 342 -10.80 7.87 -27.89
N LYS A 343 -10.44 6.63 -28.26
CA LYS A 343 -11.02 5.87 -29.36
C LYS A 343 -12.18 4.95 -28.93
N LYS A 344 -12.50 4.95 -27.63
CA LYS A 344 -13.59 4.17 -27.06
C LYS A 344 -14.93 4.86 -27.25
#